data_c26ee4a5540a7779250a40cda15a2721
#
_entry.id   c26ee4a5540a7779250a40cda15a2721
#
_cell.length_a   1.000
_cell.length_b   1.000
_cell.length_c   1.000
_cell.angle_alpha   90.00
_cell.angle_beta   90.00
_cell.angle_gamma   90.00
#
_symmetry.space_group_name_H-M   'P 1'
#
loop_
_entity.id
_entity.type
_entity.pdbx_description
1 polymer ?
#
loop_
_entity_poly.entity_id
_entity_poly.type
_entity_poly.pdbx_seq_one_letter_code
_entity_poly.pdbx_strand_id
1 'polypeptide(L)'
;MNRFGQWWLCALLLLPAGQLRAWQEEAQEPDQKTLEEKVEELDQKIRILERKDEIDKEAAADKAKTATSATSGRDGFSLKSADGAWQLKIRGYVQLDGRFFQGDDERPATDTFILRRVRPIFEGTVFKIFDFRIMPDFGAGTTVLQDAYLDARFSPKLKVRAGKFKPPVGLERLQSGQDLLFVERALPTNLVPNRDLGVQLFGDLAGGNVSWAAGAFNGVPDGGNGDLDTNDGKDYAARLFVQPFLAGSGPWKGLGFGVAASTGDQLGTLTSTSLAGYRTPGQQTFFSYRSDGTAAGTVIADGERFRLAPQGYLYHGPFGLLTEYVISRQEVRRGDVTAELENTSWQVAASWVLTGGEPTFRAVSPKKPFDREAKTWGDVELAARYSRLEIDADTFPLFANLASSAKAAEAWALGLNWYLNRNVKVQLDYERTQFEGGASSGDREDESVLLSRFQIAF
;
A
#
# COMPACT_ATOMS: atom_id res chain seq x y z
N MET A 1 -49.57 11.88 11.92
CA MET A 1 -50.22 12.17 13.22
C MET A 1 -49.89 13.59 13.59
N ASN A 2 -50.95 14.37 13.70
CA ASN A 2 -51.18 15.64 14.40
C ASN A 2 -50.39 16.86 14.02
N ARG A 3 -51.04 17.83 13.32
CA ARG A 3 -52.16 18.73 13.66
C ARG A 3 -51.82 19.71 14.79
N PHE A 4 -51.95 20.98 14.45
CA PHE A 4 -52.74 22.10 15.10
C PHE A 4 -52.13 23.41 14.61
N GLY A 5 -52.80 24.37 14.07
CA GLY A 5 -54.17 24.85 14.21
C GLY A 5 -54.10 26.36 14.32
N GLN A 6 -54.57 27.04 13.37
CA GLN A 6 -55.64 28.04 13.24
C GLN A 6 -56.12 28.78 14.51
N TRP A 7 -56.56 30.01 14.23
CA TRP A 7 -57.51 30.90 14.92
C TRP A 7 -56.85 32.25 15.29
N TRP A 8 -57.36 33.45 15.03
CA TRP A 8 -58.72 34.03 15.06
C TRP A 8 -58.66 35.39 14.28
N LEU A 9 -59.50 35.77 13.37
CA LEU A 9 -60.89 36.29 13.38
C LEU A 9 -61.13 37.70 14.01
N CYS A 10 -61.57 38.55 13.10
CA CYS A 10 -62.60 39.62 13.18
C CYS A 10 -62.77 40.49 14.43
N ALA A 11 -62.77 41.80 14.21
CA ALA A 11 -63.72 42.70 14.82
C ALA A 11 -64.07 43.84 13.87
N LEU A 12 -65.31 43.80 13.35
CA LEU A 12 -66.08 44.92 12.86
C LEU A 12 -66.57 45.75 14.06
N LEU A 13 -66.62 47.10 13.96
CA LEU A 13 -67.80 47.90 14.40
C LEU A 13 -67.63 49.41 14.11
N LEU A 14 -68.60 49.88 13.28
CA LEU A 14 -69.47 51.09 13.42
C LEU A 14 -68.87 52.51 13.22
N LEU A 15 -69.43 53.07 12.21
CA LEU A 15 -69.47 54.50 11.86
C LEU A 15 -70.15 55.40 12.94
N PRO A 16 -69.86 56.72 12.93
CA PRO A 16 -70.96 57.52 12.41
C PRO A 16 -70.58 58.60 11.32
N ALA A 17 -71.54 58.91 10.56
CA ALA A 17 -71.59 59.91 9.46
C ALA A 17 -71.33 61.32 9.97
N GLY A 18 -70.65 62.09 9.14
CA GLY A 18 -70.62 63.52 9.33
C GLY A 18 -69.54 64.23 8.54
N GLN A 19 -70.05 64.92 7.47
CA GLN A 19 -69.42 66.02 6.72
C GLN A 19 -68.50 65.68 5.56
N LEU A 20 -69.12 65.70 4.38
CA LEU A 20 -68.48 66.06 3.11
C LEU A 20 -67.83 67.46 3.20
N ARG A 21 -66.54 67.51 3.03
CA ARG A 21 -65.84 68.65 2.47
C ARG A 21 -64.87 68.14 1.44
N ALA A 22 -65.13 68.56 0.22
CA ALA A 22 -64.28 68.34 -0.95
C ALA A 22 -62.85 68.84 -0.67
N TRP A 23 -61.94 67.97 -0.76
CA TRP A 23 -60.54 68.26 -1.07
C TRP A 23 -60.32 67.66 -2.46
N GLN A 24 -60.20 68.50 -3.47
CA GLN A 24 -59.58 68.16 -4.73
C GLN A 24 -58.09 68.00 -4.40
N GLU A 25 -57.70 66.75 -4.19
CA GLU A 25 -56.30 66.34 -4.28
C GLU A 25 -56.06 66.21 -5.80
N GLU A 26 -55.23 67.07 -6.34
CA GLU A 26 -54.63 66.88 -7.65
C GLU A 26 -53.91 65.53 -7.63
N ALA A 27 -54.49 64.57 -8.34
CA ALA A 27 -53.78 63.34 -8.69
C ALA A 27 -52.62 63.76 -9.57
N GLN A 28 -51.42 63.85 -9.04
CA GLN A 28 -50.22 63.81 -9.84
C GLN A 28 -50.27 62.51 -10.64
N GLU A 29 -50.44 62.56 -11.91
CA GLU A 29 -50.26 61.49 -12.86
C GLU A 29 -48.83 60.96 -12.64
N PRO A 30 -48.60 59.65 -12.43
CA PRO A 30 -47.25 59.08 -12.36
C PRO A 30 -46.57 59.43 -13.69
N ASP A 31 -45.44 60.09 -13.58
CA ASP A 31 -44.58 60.49 -14.69
C ASP A 31 -44.41 59.31 -15.65
N GLN A 32 -45.21 59.32 -16.74
CA GLN A 32 -45.14 58.29 -17.77
C GLN A 32 -43.86 58.57 -18.58
N LYS A 33 -42.75 58.05 -18.14
CA LYS A 33 -41.54 58.00 -18.96
C LYS A 33 -41.94 57.46 -20.34
N THR A 34 -41.52 58.18 -21.36
CA THR A 34 -41.74 57.75 -22.73
C THR A 34 -41.19 56.40 -23.00
N LEU A 35 -41.71 55.64 -23.93
CA LEU A 35 -41.16 54.28 -24.22
C LEU A 35 -39.67 54.30 -24.57
N GLU A 36 -39.23 55.42 -25.18
CA GLU A 36 -37.84 55.67 -25.52
C GLU A 36 -36.95 55.82 -24.26
N GLU A 37 -37.39 56.60 -23.27
CA GLU A 37 -36.67 56.76 -22.00
C GLU A 37 -36.58 55.42 -21.22
N LYS A 38 -37.61 54.59 -21.27
CA LYS A 38 -37.58 53.26 -20.67
C LYS A 38 -36.62 52.30 -21.38
N VAL A 39 -36.56 52.39 -22.71
CA VAL A 39 -35.59 51.59 -23.50
C VAL A 39 -34.17 52.03 -23.21
N GLU A 40 -33.91 53.32 -23.11
CA GLU A 40 -32.58 53.84 -22.79
C GLU A 40 -32.14 53.49 -21.35
N GLU A 41 -33.07 53.56 -20.39
CA GLU A 41 -32.81 53.10 -19.01
C GLU A 41 -32.51 51.57 -18.94
N LEU A 42 -33.22 50.77 -19.73
CA LEU A 42 -32.99 49.33 -19.84
C LEU A 42 -31.65 49.02 -20.51
N ASP A 43 -31.29 49.71 -21.58
CA ASP A 43 -30.01 49.59 -22.27
C ASP A 43 -28.82 49.93 -21.32
N GLN A 44 -28.96 51.03 -20.56
CA GLN A 44 -27.98 51.36 -19.53
C GLN A 44 -27.88 50.30 -18.44
N LYS A 45 -29.00 49.75 -17.99
CA LYS A 45 -28.99 48.65 -17.00
C LYS A 45 -28.36 47.38 -17.56
N ILE A 46 -28.61 47.05 -18.81
CA ILE A 46 -27.98 45.90 -19.48
C ILE A 46 -26.47 46.10 -19.54
N ARG A 47 -25.99 47.28 -19.99
CA ARG A 47 -24.55 47.58 -20.03
C ARG A 47 -23.87 47.51 -18.65
N ILE A 48 -24.56 47.97 -17.61
CA ILE A 48 -24.08 47.89 -16.24
C ILE A 48 -24.00 46.43 -15.79
N LEU A 49 -25.01 45.63 -16.09
CA LEU A 49 -25.05 44.20 -15.77
C LEU A 49 -23.96 43.39 -16.53
N GLU A 50 -23.81 43.69 -17.83
CA GLU A 50 -22.75 43.07 -18.65
C GLU A 50 -21.36 43.42 -18.11
N ARG A 51 -21.11 44.68 -17.77
CA ARG A 51 -19.83 45.08 -17.19
C ARG A 51 -19.60 44.50 -15.82
N LYS A 52 -20.62 44.36 -14.99
CA LYS A 52 -20.53 43.70 -13.69
C LYS A 52 -20.22 42.18 -13.88
N ASP A 53 -20.88 41.54 -14.82
CA ASP A 53 -20.64 40.11 -15.13
C ASP A 53 -19.22 39.89 -15.68
N GLU A 54 -18.68 40.82 -16.51
CA GLU A 54 -17.28 40.79 -16.94
C GLU A 54 -16.31 40.93 -15.74
N ILE A 55 -16.55 41.90 -14.86
CA ILE A 55 -15.71 42.14 -13.66
C ILE A 55 -15.77 40.92 -12.72
N ASP A 56 -16.97 40.36 -12.51
CA ASP A 56 -17.16 39.17 -11.68
C ASP A 56 -16.47 37.96 -12.31
N LYS A 57 -16.50 37.81 -13.61
CA LYS A 57 -15.77 36.76 -14.35
C LYS A 57 -14.25 36.96 -14.28
N GLU A 58 -13.76 38.18 -14.46
CA GLU A 58 -12.34 38.52 -14.30
C GLU A 58 -11.88 38.23 -12.87
N ALA A 59 -12.62 38.65 -11.86
CA ALA A 59 -12.34 38.42 -10.46
C ALA A 59 -12.40 36.92 -10.10
N ALA A 60 -13.35 36.19 -10.66
CA ALA A 60 -13.42 34.72 -10.50
C ALA A 60 -12.25 34.00 -11.17
N ALA A 61 -11.83 34.45 -12.37
CA ALA A 61 -10.68 33.93 -13.08
C ALA A 61 -9.36 34.19 -12.30
N ASP A 62 -9.21 35.38 -11.72
CA ASP A 62 -8.03 35.70 -10.91
C ASP A 62 -8.02 34.93 -9.58
N LYS A 63 -9.16 34.77 -8.93
CA LYS A 63 -9.28 33.88 -7.75
C LYS A 63 -8.97 32.42 -8.13
N ALA A 64 -9.42 31.94 -9.28
CA ALA A 64 -9.11 30.59 -9.74
C ALA A 64 -7.61 30.36 -9.98
N LYS A 65 -6.87 31.38 -10.43
CA LYS A 65 -5.40 31.32 -10.60
C LYS A 65 -4.64 31.18 -9.27
N THR A 66 -5.21 31.63 -8.19
CA THR A 66 -4.58 31.58 -6.84
C THR A 66 -5.22 30.56 -5.91
N ALA A 67 -6.37 30.01 -6.27
CA ALA A 67 -7.12 29.09 -5.44
C ALA A 67 -6.44 27.72 -5.34
N THR A 68 -6.34 27.21 -4.12
CA THR A 68 -6.00 25.81 -3.87
C THR A 68 -7.13 24.90 -4.35
N SER A 69 -6.82 23.93 -5.17
CA SER A 69 -7.79 22.92 -5.61
C SER A 69 -7.84 21.75 -4.61
N ALA A 70 -9.06 21.38 -4.21
CA ALA A 70 -9.31 20.16 -3.44
C ALA A 70 -10.02 19.15 -4.34
N THR A 71 -9.50 17.94 -4.40
CA THR A 71 -10.10 16.84 -5.17
C THR A 71 -10.23 15.60 -4.31
N SER A 72 -11.26 14.81 -4.57
CA SER A 72 -11.46 13.50 -3.95
C SER A 72 -11.81 12.47 -5.01
N GLY A 73 -11.40 11.24 -4.81
CA GLY A 73 -11.67 10.16 -5.75
C GLY A 73 -11.03 8.84 -5.31
N ARG A 74 -10.96 7.93 -6.25
CA ARG A 74 -10.44 6.58 -6.02
C ARG A 74 -8.98 6.51 -5.54
N ASP A 75 -8.21 7.56 -5.72
CA ASP A 75 -6.81 7.66 -5.29
C ASP A 75 -6.67 8.52 -4.01
N GLY A 76 -7.77 8.67 -3.24
CA GLY A 76 -7.85 9.40 -1.99
C GLY A 76 -8.21 10.87 -2.17
N PHE A 77 -7.75 11.69 -1.24
CA PHE A 77 -7.97 13.12 -1.20
C PHE A 77 -6.70 13.87 -1.58
N SER A 78 -6.82 14.96 -2.33
CA SER A 78 -5.67 15.78 -2.72
C SER A 78 -5.98 17.25 -2.59
N LEU A 79 -5.03 17.98 -2.00
CA LEU A 79 -4.96 19.45 -1.99
C LEU A 79 -3.78 19.84 -2.88
N LYS A 80 -3.99 20.78 -3.81
CA LYS A 80 -2.94 21.23 -4.73
C LYS A 80 -3.00 22.74 -4.88
N SER A 81 -1.84 23.41 -4.72
CA SER A 81 -1.71 24.84 -4.99
C SER A 81 -1.94 25.16 -6.47
N ALA A 82 -2.40 26.37 -6.77
CA ALA A 82 -2.69 26.80 -8.13
C ALA A 82 -1.48 26.70 -9.07
N ASP A 83 -0.29 27.03 -8.59
CA ASP A 83 0.98 26.93 -9.33
C ASP A 83 1.52 25.50 -9.43
N GLY A 84 0.85 24.54 -8.78
CA GLY A 84 1.24 23.13 -8.72
C GLY A 84 2.55 22.87 -7.95
N ALA A 85 3.08 23.86 -7.23
CA ALA A 85 4.32 23.70 -6.48
C ALA A 85 4.15 22.87 -5.21
N TRP A 86 2.96 22.87 -4.65
CA TRP A 86 2.61 22.15 -3.43
C TRP A 86 1.43 21.22 -3.68
N GLN A 87 1.58 19.99 -3.26
CA GLN A 87 0.52 19.01 -3.26
C GLN A 87 0.59 18.15 -1.99
N LEU A 88 -0.54 17.95 -1.35
CA LEU A 88 -0.74 16.97 -0.30
C LEU A 88 -1.79 15.96 -0.76
N LYS A 89 -1.47 14.68 -0.67
CA LYS A 89 -2.42 13.57 -0.86
C LYS A 89 -2.59 12.83 0.45
N ILE A 90 -3.82 12.53 0.79
CA ILE A 90 -4.20 11.68 1.92
C ILE A 90 -4.90 10.47 1.34
N ARG A 91 -4.33 9.31 1.54
CA ARG A 91 -4.89 8.03 1.15
C ARG A 91 -4.56 6.98 2.20
N GLY A 92 -5.02 5.77 2.02
CA GLY A 92 -4.72 4.72 2.98
C GLY A 92 -5.43 3.43 2.66
N TYR A 93 -5.24 2.45 3.54
CA TYR A 93 -5.99 1.21 3.48
C TYR A 93 -6.10 0.57 4.86
N VAL A 94 -7.21 -0.15 5.02
CA VAL A 94 -7.53 -0.96 6.20
C VAL A 94 -7.76 -2.39 5.74
N GLN A 95 -7.17 -3.34 6.47
CA GLN A 95 -7.31 -4.78 6.24
C GLN A 95 -7.74 -5.45 7.53
N LEU A 96 -8.91 -6.09 7.50
CA LEU A 96 -9.41 -6.99 8.52
C LEU A 96 -9.20 -8.43 8.01
N ASP A 97 -8.42 -9.20 8.74
CA ASP A 97 -8.14 -10.60 8.42
C ASP A 97 -8.82 -11.53 9.44
N GLY A 98 -9.28 -12.67 8.96
CA GLY A 98 -9.60 -13.85 9.76
C GLY A 98 -8.56 -14.94 9.47
N ARG A 99 -8.12 -15.63 10.50
CA ARG A 99 -7.20 -16.78 10.45
C ARG A 99 -7.83 -17.91 11.22
N PHE A 100 -7.97 -19.07 10.57
CA PHE A 100 -8.60 -20.26 11.15
C PHE A 100 -7.72 -21.46 10.83
N PHE A 101 -7.07 -22.00 11.87
CA PHE A 101 -6.18 -23.13 11.77
C PHE A 101 -6.96 -24.45 11.81
N GLN A 102 -6.43 -25.48 11.19
CA GLN A 102 -7.09 -26.80 11.10
C GLN A 102 -6.06 -27.89 11.32
N GLY A 103 -6.40 -28.88 12.17
CA GLY A 103 -5.53 -30.02 12.43
C GLY A 103 -4.20 -29.60 13.08
N ASP A 104 -4.28 -28.76 14.11
CA ASP A 104 -3.16 -28.19 14.83
C ASP A 104 -3.04 -28.77 16.26
N ASP A 105 -3.30 -30.06 16.40
CA ASP A 105 -3.41 -30.74 17.70
C ASP A 105 -2.09 -30.76 18.49
N GLU A 106 -0.94 -30.89 17.80
CA GLU A 106 0.38 -30.93 18.45
C GLU A 106 0.95 -29.53 18.71
N ARG A 107 0.56 -28.55 17.91
CA ARG A 107 1.01 -27.14 18.02
C ARG A 107 -0.14 -26.18 17.81
N PRO A 108 -1.06 -26.08 18.79
CA PRO A 108 -2.24 -25.23 18.65
C PRO A 108 -1.88 -23.79 18.32
N ALA A 109 -2.50 -23.28 17.26
CA ALA A 109 -2.43 -21.89 16.88
C ALA A 109 -3.77 -21.21 17.19
N THR A 110 -3.78 -19.91 17.40
CA THR A 110 -4.99 -19.20 17.79
C THR A 110 -5.78 -18.74 16.59
N ASP A 111 -7.02 -19.19 16.49
CA ASP A 111 -8.02 -18.63 15.58
C ASP A 111 -8.31 -17.19 15.96
N THR A 112 -8.29 -16.28 15.00
CA THR A 112 -8.39 -14.87 15.32
C THR A 112 -8.91 -14.01 14.19
N PHE A 113 -9.62 -12.94 14.56
CA PHE A 113 -9.78 -11.77 13.71
C PHE A 113 -8.76 -10.71 14.11
N ILE A 114 -8.10 -10.10 13.13
CA ILE A 114 -7.06 -9.11 13.36
C ILE A 114 -7.16 -7.95 12.37
N LEU A 115 -7.07 -6.72 12.87
CA LEU A 115 -6.76 -5.57 12.00
C LEU A 115 -5.31 -5.69 11.55
N ARG A 116 -5.09 -6.35 10.42
CA ARG A 116 -3.75 -6.72 9.95
C ARG A 116 -2.91 -5.51 9.56
N ARG A 117 -3.55 -4.54 8.90
CA ARG A 117 -2.93 -3.26 8.53
C ARG A 117 -3.96 -2.14 8.60
N VAL A 118 -3.57 -1.06 9.26
CA VAL A 118 -4.33 0.20 9.32
C VAL A 118 -3.35 1.31 8.98
N ARG A 119 -3.25 1.65 7.69
CA ARG A 119 -2.19 2.50 7.15
C ARG A 119 -2.75 3.77 6.50
N PRO A 120 -2.88 4.87 7.23
CA PRO A 120 -3.00 6.16 6.58
C PRO A 120 -1.68 6.50 5.86
N ILE A 121 -1.78 7.14 4.70
CA ILE A 121 -0.64 7.50 3.87
C ILE A 121 -0.75 8.98 3.56
N PHE A 122 0.23 9.74 4.05
CA PHE A 122 0.41 11.13 3.73
C PHE A 122 1.56 11.23 2.72
N GLU A 123 1.26 11.67 1.51
CA GLU A 123 2.28 11.86 0.48
C GLU A 123 2.03 13.15 -0.26
N GLY A 124 3.05 13.73 -0.83
CA GLY A 124 2.90 14.98 -1.55
C GLY A 124 4.17 15.43 -2.23
N THR A 125 4.06 16.60 -2.85
CA THR A 125 5.15 17.25 -3.56
C THR A 125 5.33 18.66 -3.01
N VAL A 126 6.57 19.09 -2.87
CA VAL A 126 6.98 20.43 -2.43
C VAL A 126 7.96 20.99 -3.47
N PHE A 127 7.78 22.25 -3.84
CA PHE A 127 8.62 22.93 -4.85
C PHE A 127 8.72 22.17 -6.19
N LYS A 128 7.67 21.41 -6.57
CA LYS A 128 7.58 20.62 -7.81
C LYS A 128 8.52 19.43 -7.94
N ILE A 129 9.61 19.37 -7.20
CA ILE A 129 10.68 18.37 -7.37
C ILE A 129 10.94 17.51 -6.14
N PHE A 130 10.47 17.92 -4.96
CA PHE A 130 10.64 17.15 -3.73
C PHE A 130 9.33 16.43 -3.39
N ASP A 131 9.36 15.11 -3.39
CA ASP A 131 8.24 14.32 -2.91
C ASP A 131 8.52 13.82 -1.49
N PHE A 132 7.47 13.65 -0.70
CA PHE A 132 7.55 13.03 0.61
C PHE A 132 6.48 11.97 0.79
N ARG A 133 6.75 11.03 1.67
CA ARG A 133 5.77 10.05 2.12
C ARG A 133 5.98 9.73 3.58
N ILE A 134 4.87 9.68 4.33
CA ILE A 134 4.80 9.24 5.72
C ILE A 134 3.66 8.22 5.80
N MET A 135 3.96 7.03 6.27
CA MET A 135 3.00 5.93 6.38
C MET A 135 3.18 5.19 7.71
N PRO A 136 2.48 5.58 8.77
CA PRO A 136 2.35 4.76 9.97
C PRO A 136 1.47 3.53 9.70
N ASP A 137 1.61 2.52 10.55
CA ASP A 137 0.74 1.35 10.62
C ASP A 137 0.28 1.15 12.05
N PHE A 138 -1.02 1.14 12.27
CA PHE A 138 -1.68 0.93 13.57
C PHE A 138 -2.28 -0.48 13.65
N GLY A 139 -1.92 -1.38 12.73
CA GLY A 139 -2.41 -2.74 12.69
C GLY A 139 -1.67 -3.69 13.64
N ALA A 140 -2.23 -4.87 13.82
CA ALA A 140 -1.64 -5.95 14.62
C ALA A 140 -1.31 -5.59 16.08
N GLY A 141 -2.06 -4.64 16.67
CA GLY A 141 -1.89 -4.23 18.07
C GLY A 141 -0.63 -3.41 18.36
N THR A 142 0.06 -2.92 17.33
CA THR A 142 1.29 -2.12 17.46
C THR A 142 1.22 -0.86 16.63
N THR A 143 2.06 0.12 16.97
CA THR A 143 2.25 1.31 16.13
C THR A 143 3.66 1.31 15.58
N VAL A 144 3.78 1.28 14.25
CA VAL A 144 5.08 1.24 13.56
C VAL A 144 5.09 2.29 12.44
N LEU A 145 6.18 3.05 12.34
CA LEU A 145 6.43 3.90 11.18
C LEU A 145 6.95 3.02 10.05
N GLN A 146 6.14 2.77 9.03
CA GLN A 146 6.50 1.91 7.91
C GLN A 146 7.35 2.64 6.87
N ASP A 147 6.87 3.76 6.35
CA ASP A 147 7.61 4.58 5.40
C ASP A 147 7.70 6.02 5.94
N ALA A 148 8.88 6.62 5.88
CA ALA A 148 9.11 8.05 6.12
C ALA A 148 10.32 8.49 5.29
N TYR A 149 10.08 9.07 4.11
CA TYR A 149 11.16 9.42 3.20
C TYR A 149 10.86 10.69 2.40
N LEU A 150 11.95 11.24 1.87
CA LEU A 150 11.97 12.35 0.93
C LEU A 150 12.61 11.88 -0.38
N ASP A 151 12.03 12.26 -1.51
CA ASP A 151 12.58 12.07 -2.84
C ASP A 151 12.93 13.42 -3.46
N ALA A 152 14.12 13.55 -4.05
CA ALA A 152 14.48 14.63 -4.94
C ALA A 152 14.47 14.13 -6.39
N ARG A 153 13.62 14.71 -7.24
CA ARG A 153 13.46 14.32 -8.64
C ARG A 153 14.25 15.25 -9.55
N PHE A 154 15.43 14.86 -9.97
CA PHE A 154 16.23 15.63 -10.93
C PHE A 154 15.80 15.36 -12.37
N SER A 155 15.48 14.10 -12.67
CA SER A 155 14.95 13.66 -13.96
C SER A 155 14.21 12.30 -13.79
N PRO A 156 13.49 11.82 -14.80
CA PRO A 156 12.99 10.44 -14.79
C PRO A 156 14.09 9.40 -14.58
N LYS A 157 15.30 9.67 -15.08
CA LYS A 157 16.45 8.77 -15.04
C LYS A 157 17.21 8.79 -13.71
N LEU A 158 17.04 9.86 -12.92
CA LEU A 158 17.78 10.07 -11.67
C LEU A 158 16.90 10.75 -10.62
N LYS A 159 16.64 10.02 -9.55
CA LYS A 159 15.97 10.46 -8.34
C LYS A 159 16.81 10.02 -7.15
N VAL A 160 16.76 10.79 -6.08
CA VAL A 160 17.42 10.46 -4.80
C VAL A 160 16.35 10.30 -3.74
N ARG A 161 16.37 9.22 -3.01
CA ARG A 161 15.51 8.96 -1.84
C ARG A 161 16.35 8.90 -0.59
N ALA A 162 15.89 9.52 0.48
CA ALA A 162 16.49 9.42 1.80
C ALA A 162 15.41 9.23 2.86
N GLY A 163 15.63 8.35 3.84
CA GLY A 163 14.71 8.06 4.93
C GLY A 163 14.47 6.56 5.13
N LYS A 164 13.30 6.21 5.68
CA LYS A 164 12.86 4.84 5.91
C LYS A 164 11.95 4.35 4.79
N PHE A 165 12.36 3.30 4.11
CA PHE A 165 11.62 2.67 3.00
C PHE A 165 12.10 1.24 2.76
N LYS A 166 11.50 0.54 1.81
CA LYS A 166 11.93 -0.79 1.43
C LYS A 166 13.23 -0.73 0.62
N PRO A 167 14.33 -1.37 1.06
CA PRO A 167 15.48 -1.60 0.21
C PRO A 167 15.07 -2.32 -1.09
N PRO A 168 15.77 -2.14 -2.20
CA PRO A 168 15.33 -2.62 -3.52
C PRO A 168 15.56 -4.12 -3.73
N VAL A 169 15.24 -4.98 -2.74
CA VAL A 169 15.46 -6.43 -2.76
C VAL A 169 14.14 -7.18 -2.54
N GLY A 170 13.90 -8.24 -3.34
CA GLY A 170 12.70 -9.08 -3.30
C GLY A 170 11.53 -8.50 -4.11
N LEU A 171 10.91 -9.32 -4.97
CA LEU A 171 9.85 -8.88 -5.86
C LEU A 171 8.52 -8.68 -5.13
N GLU A 172 8.03 -9.71 -4.47
CA GLU A 172 6.77 -9.64 -3.71
C GLU A 172 6.90 -8.70 -2.49
N ARG A 173 8.11 -8.60 -1.91
CA ARG A 173 8.38 -7.64 -0.84
C ARG A 173 8.15 -6.21 -1.29
N LEU A 174 8.53 -5.86 -2.51
CA LEU A 174 8.35 -4.51 -3.07
C LEU A 174 6.89 -4.18 -3.39
N GLN A 175 6.00 -5.17 -3.58
CA GLN A 175 4.57 -4.89 -3.73
C GLN A 175 3.99 -4.18 -2.50
N SER A 176 3.02 -3.29 -2.74
CA SER A 176 2.22 -2.72 -1.66
C SER A 176 1.40 -3.79 -0.95
N GLY A 177 1.18 -3.66 0.36
CA GLY A 177 0.34 -4.59 1.10
C GLY A 177 -1.12 -4.64 0.63
N GLN A 178 -1.60 -3.60 -0.06
CA GLN A 178 -2.94 -3.56 -0.66
C GLN A 178 -3.04 -4.33 -1.97
N ASP A 179 -1.90 -4.58 -2.65
CA ASP A 179 -1.83 -5.14 -4.01
C ASP A 179 -1.51 -6.64 -4.02
N LEU A 180 -1.33 -7.25 -2.84
CA LEU A 180 -0.98 -8.66 -2.72
C LEU A 180 -2.04 -9.58 -3.35
N LEU A 181 -1.57 -10.62 -4.02
CA LEU A 181 -2.40 -11.66 -4.61
C LEU A 181 -3.01 -12.57 -3.54
N PHE A 182 -2.28 -12.88 -2.49
CA PHE A 182 -2.70 -13.66 -1.33
C PHE A 182 -2.79 -12.77 -0.07
N VAL A 183 -3.51 -13.22 0.95
CA VAL A 183 -3.64 -12.53 2.24
C VAL A 183 -2.27 -12.26 2.85
N GLU A 184 -1.38 -13.25 2.83
CA GLU A 184 0.00 -13.08 3.30
C GLU A 184 1.02 -13.41 2.20
N ARG A 185 2.23 -12.89 2.37
CA ARG A 185 3.33 -13.10 1.43
C ARG A 185 3.90 -14.50 1.55
N ALA A 186 4.52 -14.96 0.46
CA ALA A 186 5.21 -16.23 0.38
C ALA A 186 6.51 -16.28 1.20
N LEU A 187 7.03 -17.49 1.37
CA LEU A 187 8.25 -17.79 2.13
C LEU A 187 9.48 -16.98 1.72
N PRO A 188 9.77 -16.65 0.43
CA PRO A 188 10.94 -15.86 0.06
C PRO A 188 11.02 -14.50 0.75
N THR A 189 9.88 -13.93 1.16
CA THR A 189 9.89 -12.64 1.85
C THR A 189 10.48 -12.71 3.27
N ASN A 190 10.70 -13.90 3.82
CA ASN A 190 11.45 -14.07 5.06
C ASN A 190 12.93 -13.71 4.88
N LEU A 191 13.51 -13.95 3.68
CA LEU A 191 14.94 -13.80 3.41
C LEU A 191 15.35 -12.43 2.84
N VAL A 192 14.43 -11.47 2.75
CA VAL A 192 14.71 -10.14 2.21
C VAL A 192 14.34 -9.05 3.21
N PRO A 193 15.05 -7.90 3.22
CA PRO A 193 14.76 -6.81 4.15
C PRO A 193 13.35 -6.26 3.93
N ASN A 194 12.69 -5.80 4.99
CA ASN A 194 11.37 -5.22 4.86
C ASN A 194 11.43 -3.68 4.73
N ARG A 195 11.86 -2.97 5.78
CA ARG A 195 12.15 -1.54 5.71
C ARG A 195 13.42 -1.21 6.47
N ASP A 196 14.14 -0.25 5.92
CA ASP A 196 15.39 0.20 6.49
C ASP A 196 15.58 1.70 6.28
N LEU A 197 16.41 2.31 7.08
CA LEU A 197 16.86 3.68 6.92
C LEU A 197 18.05 3.72 5.97
N GLY A 198 17.99 4.62 4.99
CA GLY A 198 19.09 4.72 4.03
C GLY A 198 18.92 5.81 3.00
N VAL A 199 19.84 5.81 2.05
CA VAL A 199 19.85 6.69 0.88
C VAL A 199 19.93 5.83 -0.38
N GLN A 200 19.09 6.12 -1.36
CA GLN A 200 18.99 5.37 -2.62
C GLN A 200 18.96 6.33 -3.82
N LEU A 201 19.74 6.01 -4.82
CA LEU A 201 19.62 6.54 -6.17
C LEU A 201 18.77 5.58 -7.01
N PHE A 202 17.84 6.12 -7.79
CA PHE A 202 16.97 5.28 -8.62
C PHE A 202 16.41 6.05 -9.82
N GLY A 203 15.91 5.32 -10.79
CA GLY A 203 15.30 5.93 -11.96
C GLY A 203 14.89 4.91 -13.01
N ASP A 204 14.38 5.46 -14.13
CA ASP A 204 13.88 4.70 -15.25
C ASP A 204 14.64 5.11 -16.52
N LEU A 205 15.16 4.13 -17.26
CA LEU A 205 15.89 4.29 -18.51
C LEU A 205 15.05 3.73 -19.66
N ALA A 206 15.45 4.07 -20.89
CA ALA A 206 14.83 3.56 -22.12
C ALA A 206 13.30 3.70 -22.14
N GLY A 207 12.78 4.86 -21.71
CA GLY A 207 11.33 5.11 -21.69
C GLY A 207 10.54 4.30 -20.65
N GLY A 208 11.21 3.82 -19.60
CA GLY A 208 10.61 2.99 -18.54
C GLY A 208 10.83 1.49 -18.72
N ASN A 209 11.45 1.07 -19.84
CA ASN A 209 11.75 -0.35 -20.06
C ASN A 209 12.77 -0.92 -19.08
N VAL A 210 13.61 -0.08 -18.48
CA VAL A 210 14.62 -0.47 -17.51
C VAL A 210 14.49 0.39 -16.27
N SER A 211 14.20 -0.22 -15.12
CA SER A 211 14.21 0.44 -13.82
C SER A 211 15.45 0.00 -13.05
N TRP A 212 16.14 0.95 -12.43
CA TRP A 212 17.32 0.68 -11.62
C TRP A 212 17.25 1.38 -10.27
N ALA A 213 17.90 0.79 -9.29
CA ALA A 213 18.07 1.37 -7.97
C ALA A 213 19.39 0.89 -7.37
N ALA A 214 20.09 1.76 -6.64
CA ALA A 214 21.26 1.44 -5.84
C ALA A 214 21.29 2.34 -4.60
N GLY A 215 21.64 1.79 -3.43
CA GLY A 215 21.63 2.56 -2.20
C GLY A 215 22.43 1.95 -1.07
N ALA A 216 22.63 2.75 -0.03
CA ALA A 216 23.25 2.36 1.23
C ALA A 216 22.21 2.49 2.36
N PHE A 217 22.16 1.50 3.23
CA PHE A 217 21.17 1.32 4.29
C PHE A 217 21.90 0.97 5.61
N ASN A 218 21.22 1.17 6.73
CA ASN A 218 21.78 0.77 8.02
C ASN A 218 22.03 -0.73 8.13
N GLY A 219 21.20 -1.54 7.48
CA GLY A 219 21.25 -3.00 7.57
C GLY A 219 20.23 -3.55 8.56
N VAL A 220 19.33 -4.41 8.07
CA VAL A 220 18.31 -5.09 8.89
C VAL A 220 18.37 -6.59 8.68
N PRO A 221 18.03 -7.39 9.70
CA PRO A 221 17.90 -8.84 9.55
C PRO A 221 16.88 -9.18 8.47
N ASP A 222 16.91 -10.40 7.98
CA ASP A 222 15.95 -10.96 7.05
C ASP A 222 14.53 -10.76 7.57
N GLY A 223 13.63 -10.26 6.70
CA GLY A 223 12.26 -9.91 7.07
C GLY A 223 12.12 -8.68 7.99
N GLY A 224 13.21 -8.12 8.48
CA GLY A 224 13.25 -7.10 9.54
C GLY A 224 12.85 -5.69 9.10
N ASN A 225 12.42 -4.90 10.09
CA ASN A 225 12.25 -3.46 10.02
C ASN A 225 13.31 -2.79 10.91
N GLY A 226 14.04 -1.81 10.39
CA GLY A 226 14.99 -1.00 11.15
C GLY A 226 14.44 0.40 11.43
N ASP A 227 14.54 0.86 12.67
CA ASP A 227 14.28 2.23 13.09
C ASP A 227 15.55 2.89 13.67
N LEU A 228 16.48 2.08 14.10
CA LEU A 228 17.75 2.48 14.70
C LEU A 228 18.88 1.65 14.10
N ASP A 229 20.07 2.22 14.11
CA ASP A 229 21.30 1.53 13.81
C ASP A 229 21.98 1.08 15.12
N THR A 230 22.46 -0.13 15.18
CA THR A 230 23.12 -0.71 16.36
C THR A 230 24.59 -1.01 16.13
N ASN A 231 25.11 -0.78 14.92
CA ASN A 231 26.52 -1.00 14.55
C ASN A 231 26.92 -0.04 13.41
N ASP A 232 28.23 0.05 13.13
CA ASP A 232 28.76 0.91 12.08
C ASP A 232 28.66 0.31 10.67
N GLY A 233 28.35 -0.99 10.54
CA GLY A 233 28.17 -1.67 9.26
C GLY A 233 27.02 -1.11 8.45
N LYS A 234 27.13 -1.14 7.13
CA LYS A 234 26.07 -0.69 6.22
C LYS A 234 25.79 -1.74 5.15
N ASP A 235 24.50 -1.94 4.83
CA ASP A 235 24.07 -2.76 3.71
C ASP A 235 24.06 -1.90 2.43
N TYR A 236 24.71 -2.37 1.39
CA TYR A 236 24.63 -1.81 0.04
C TYR A 236 23.72 -2.70 -0.79
N ALA A 237 22.70 -2.11 -1.39
CA ALA A 237 21.73 -2.85 -2.18
C ALA A 237 21.57 -2.25 -3.57
N ALA A 238 21.40 -3.12 -4.58
CA ALA A 238 21.15 -2.73 -5.94
C ALA A 238 20.09 -3.61 -6.60
N ARG A 239 19.37 -3.06 -7.56
CA ARG A 239 18.36 -3.76 -8.37
C ARG A 239 18.38 -3.24 -9.80
N LEU A 240 18.30 -4.17 -10.74
CA LEU A 240 18.01 -3.90 -12.14
C LEU A 240 16.78 -4.71 -12.54
N PHE A 241 15.78 -4.04 -13.13
CA PHE A 241 14.56 -4.69 -13.58
C PHE A 241 14.18 -4.22 -15.00
N VAL A 242 13.89 -5.16 -15.88
CA VAL A 242 13.67 -4.91 -17.30
C VAL A 242 12.27 -5.35 -17.71
N GLN A 243 11.58 -4.47 -18.45
CA GLN A 243 10.31 -4.74 -19.13
C GLN A 243 10.50 -4.48 -20.62
N PRO A 244 11.08 -5.44 -21.36
CA PRO A 244 11.60 -5.17 -22.71
C PRO A 244 10.52 -4.81 -23.72
N PHE A 245 9.27 -5.22 -23.47
CA PHE A 245 8.15 -5.04 -24.38
C PHE A 245 7.09 -4.05 -23.86
N LEU A 246 7.43 -3.20 -22.87
CA LEU A 246 6.48 -2.29 -22.19
C LEU A 246 5.69 -1.40 -23.16
N ALA A 247 6.36 -0.86 -24.19
CA ALA A 247 5.75 -0.02 -25.22
C ALA A 247 5.09 -0.82 -26.36
N GLY A 248 5.26 -2.14 -26.39
CA GLY A 248 4.75 -3.00 -27.44
C GLY A 248 3.27 -3.37 -27.28
N SER A 249 2.78 -4.11 -28.27
CA SER A 249 1.50 -4.83 -28.22
C SER A 249 1.78 -6.34 -28.31
N GLY A 250 0.91 -7.15 -27.71
CA GLY A 250 1.03 -8.61 -27.77
C GLY A 250 1.32 -9.27 -26.42
N PRO A 251 1.52 -10.60 -26.40
CA PRO A 251 1.53 -11.39 -25.17
C PRO A 251 2.69 -11.07 -24.22
N TRP A 252 3.80 -10.58 -24.77
CA TRP A 252 5.00 -10.26 -23.97
C TRP A 252 5.03 -8.86 -23.37
N LYS A 253 4.01 -8.03 -23.64
CA LYS A 253 3.93 -6.66 -23.10
C LYS A 253 4.04 -6.62 -21.55
N GLY A 254 3.44 -7.60 -20.89
CA GLY A 254 3.45 -7.70 -19.43
C GLY A 254 4.62 -8.50 -18.85
N LEU A 255 5.66 -8.84 -19.66
CA LEU A 255 6.86 -9.52 -19.19
C LEU A 255 7.79 -8.52 -18.48
N GLY A 256 8.17 -8.85 -17.26
CA GLY A 256 9.21 -8.15 -16.52
C GLY A 256 10.10 -9.13 -15.78
N PHE A 257 11.40 -8.89 -15.79
CA PHE A 257 12.37 -9.70 -15.05
C PHE A 257 13.57 -8.86 -14.61
N GLY A 258 14.28 -9.35 -13.61
CA GLY A 258 15.42 -8.63 -13.10
C GLY A 258 16.14 -9.38 -12.01
N VAL A 259 17.09 -8.71 -11.41
CA VAL A 259 17.88 -9.20 -10.30
C VAL A 259 18.10 -8.08 -9.28
N ALA A 260 18.12 -8.46 -8.02
CA ALA A 260 18.52 -7.59 -6.92
C ALA A 260 19.56 -8.29 -6.07
N ALA A 261 20.43 -7.52 -5.46
CA ALA A 261 21.42 -8.02 -4.52
C ALA A 261 21.65 -7.01 -3.40
N SER A 262 22.07 -7.49 -2.23
CA SER A 262 22.61 -6.65 -1.15
C SER A 262 23.77 -7.34 -0.46
N THR A 263 24.70 -6.54 0.06
CA THR A 263 25.81 -7.01 0.89
C THR A 263 26.14 -5.98 1.96
N GLY A 264 26.61 -6.44 3.13
CA GLY A 264 27.05 -5.59 4.22
C GLY A 264 27.42 -6.38 5.47
N ASP A 265 28.19 -5.77 6.35
CA ASP A 265 28.61 -6.39 7.60
C ASP A 265 27.54 -6.20 8.69
N GLN A 266 27.22 -7.29 9.37
CA GLN A 266 26.24 -7.33 10.45
C GLN A 266 26.88 -7.82 11.74
N LEU A 267 26.73 -7.02 12.79
CA LEU A 267 27.24 -7.37 14.12
C LEU A 267 26.08 -7.41 15.11
N GLY A 268 25.79 -8.59 15.60
CA GLY A 268 24.79 -8.83 16.65
C GLY A 268 25.40 -8.71 18.05
N THR A 269 24.53 -8.57 19.03
CA THR A 269 24.85 -8.65 20.46
C THR A 269 23.99 -9.73 21.13
N LEU A 270 24.25 -10.08 22.35
CA LEU A 270 23.42 -11.05 23.08
C LEU A 270 21.96 -10.57 23.28
N THR A 271 21.75 -9.26 23.29
CA THR A 271 20.41 -8.65 23.46
C THR A 271 19.74 -8.30 22.14
N SER A 272 20.52 -8.14 21.06
CA SER A 272 20.02 -7.87 19.70
C SER A 272 20.87 -8.65 18.71
N THR A 273 20.44 -9.87 18.42
CA THR A 273 21.27 -10.85 17.69
C THR A 273 21.50 -10.50 16.22
N SER A 274 20.76 -9.54 15.66
CA SER A 274 20.73 -9.20 14.22
C SER A 274 20.40 -10.40 13.31
N LEU A 275 19.77 -11.43 13.86
CA LEU A 275 19.29 -12.63 13.16
C LEU A 275 17.75 -12.69 13.22
N ALA A 276 17.15 -13.28 12.21
CA ALA A 276 15.70 -13.41 12.12
C ALA A 276 15.21 -14.82 12.43
N GLY A 277 13.99 -14.93 12.92
CA GLY A 277 13.21 -16.16 12.83
C GLY A 277 12.31 -16.12 11.60
N TYR A 278 12.03 -17.29 11.02
CA TYR A 278 11.22 -17.39 9.81
C TYR A 278 9.83 -17.91 10.11
N ARG A 279 8.85 -17.39 9.36
CA ARG A 279 7.43 -17.66 9.57
C ARG A 279 6.77 -18.23 8.33
N THR A 280 5.78 -19.08 8.58
CA THR A 280 4.84 -19.55 7.56
C THR A 280 3.97 -18.39 7.04
N PRO A 281 3.25 -18.56 5.94
CA PRO A 281 2.19 -17.62 5.54
C PRO A 281 1.09 -17.47 6.60
N GLY A 282 0.78 -18.52 7.38
CA GLY A 282 -0.10 -18.45 8.55
C GLY A 282 0.48 -17.65 9.73
N GLN A 283 1.70 -17.11 9.58
CA GLN A 283 2.42 -16.28 10.55
C GLN A 283 2.89 -17.06 11.81
N GLN A 284 2.98 -18.38 11.74
CA GLN A 284 3.58 -19.20 12.79
C GLN A 284 5.09 -19.31 12.56
N THR A 285 5.88 -19.20 13.65
CA THR A 285 7.32 -19.36 13.55
C THR A 285 7.68 -20.84 13.37
N PHE A 286 8.45 -21.17 12.34
CA PHE A 286 8.90 -22.53 12.09
C PHE A 286 10.43 -22.70 12.26
N PHE A 287 11.17 -21.61 12.25
CA PHE A 287 12.62 -21.60 12.45
C PHE A 287 13.03 -20.41 13.32
N SER A 288 13.98 -20.68 14.22
CA SER A 288 14.70 -19.65 14.99
C SER A 288 16.09 -20.14 15.37
N TYR A 289 17.05 -19.22 15.39
CA TYR A 289 18.38 -19.47 15.95
C TYR A 289 18.30 -19.65 17.46
N ARG A 290 19.28 -20.35 18.04
CA ARG A 290 19.41 -20.50 19.51
C ARG A 290 19.65 -19.14 20.16
N SER A 291 18.96 -18.90 21.28
CA SER A 291 19.11 -17.67 22.05
C SER A 291 18.68 -17.95 23.50
N ASP A 292 19.63 -17.96 24.42
CA ASP A 292 19.39 -18.12 25.86
C ASP A 292 19.95 -16.96 26.70
N GLY A 293 20.45 -15.91 26.02
CA GLY A 293 21.03 -14.73 26.64
C GLY A 293 22.48 -14.89 27.09
N THR A 294 23.08 -16.09 26.94
CA THR A 294 24.49 -16.31 27.25
C THR A 294 25.37 -16.34 26.00
N ALA A 295 26.66 -16.03 26.12
CA ALA A 295 27.56 -16.05 24.97
C ALA A 295 27.72 -17.47 24.38
N ALA A 296 27.65 -18.50 25.21
CA ALA A 296 27.77 -19.90 24.78
C ALA A 296 26.50 -20.46 24.16
N GLY A 297 25.32 -19.90 24.50
CA GLY A 297 24.03 -20.40 24.10
C GLY A 297 23.32 -19.56 23.01
N THR A 298 23.72 -18.30 22.83
CA THR A 298 23.08 -17.38 21.87
C THR A 298 23.89 -17.28 20.59
N VAL A 299 23.21 -17.43 19.44
CA VAL A 299 23.77 -17.18 18.10
C VAL A 299 23.58 -15.71 17.76
N ILE A 300 24.64 -15.10 17.26
CA ILE A 300 24.58 -13.68 16.80
C ILE A 300 25.11 -13.59 15.37
N ALA A 301 24.67 -12.58 14.63
CA ALA A 301 25.32 -12.19 13.38
C ALA A 301 26.73 -11.67 13.69
N ASP A 302 27.73 -12.08 12.91
CA ASP A 302 29.12 -11.71 13.17
C ASP A 302 29.92 -11.72 11.85
N GLY A 303 29.63 -10.78 10.95
CA GLY A 303 30.30 -10.64 9.68
C GLY A 303 29.37 -10.39 8.51
N GLU A 304 29.76 -10.81 7.31
CA GLU A 304 29.08 -10.49 6.08
C GLU A 304 27.66 -11.09 6.01
N ARG A 305 26.74 -10.28 5.52
CA ARG A 305 25.43 -10.73 5.01
C ARG A 305 25.34 -10.41 3.52
N PHE A 306 25.05 -11.42 2.72
CA PHE A 306 24.86 -11.30 1.29
C PHE A 306 23.48 -11.82 0.89
N ARG A 307 22.76 -11.09 0.01
CA ARG A 307 21.49 -11.53 -0.56
C ARG A 307 21.52 -11.40 -2.07
N LEU A 308 20.91 -12.37 -2.76
CA LEU A 308 20.70 -12.36 -4.21
C LEU A 308 19.28 -12.77 -4.53
N ALA A 309 18.57 -12.01 -5.36
CA ALA A 309 17.16 -12.23 -5.67
C ALA A 309 16.86 -12.05 -7.18
N PRO A 310 17.11 -13.08 -8.04
CA PRO A 310 16.53 -13.13 -9.37
C PRO A 310 15.00 -13.23 -9.28
N GLN A 311 14.30 -12.51 -10.16
CA GLN A 311 12.87 -12.28 -10.04
C GLN A 311 12.22 -11.96 -11.38
N GLY A 312 10.92 -12.30 -11.52
CA GLY A 312 10.20 -12.01 -12.74
C GLY A 312 8.69 -12.19 -12.63
N TYR A 313 7.99 -11.64 -13.59
CA TYR A 313 6.56 -11.83 -13.77
C TYR A 313 6.16 -11.77 -15.24
N LEU A 314 5.01 -12.35 -15.55
CA LEU A 314 4.34 -12.21 -16.84
C LEU A 314 2.84 -12.01 -16.59
N TYR A 315 2.28 -10.93 -17.12
CA TYR A 315 0.85 -10.66 -17.13
C TYR A 315 0.35 -10.57 -18.58
N HIS A 316 -0.57 -11.44 -18.95
CA HIS A 316 -1.14 -11.46 -20.28
C HIS A 316 -2.63 -11.83 -20.28
N GLY A 317 -3.46 -10.91 -20.79
CA GLY A 317 -4.91 -11.10 -20.77
C GLY A 317 -5.40 -11.39 -19.34
N PRO A 318 -6.15 -12.47 -19.11
CA PRO A 318 -6.66 -12.79 -17.79
C PRO A 318 -5.62 -13.49 -16.87
N PHE A 319 -4.41 -13.78 -17.36
CA PHE A 319 -3.43 -14.61 -16.65
C PHE A 319 -2.29 -13.77 -16.07
N GLY A 320 -1.88 -14.13 -14.85
CA GLY A 320 -0.70 -13.62 -14.17
C GLY A 320 0.23 -14.74 -13.72
N LEU A 321 1.51 -14.51 -13.78
CA LEU A 321 2.57 -15.36 -13.24
C LEU A 321 3.60 -14.49 -12.54
N LEU A 322 4.01 -14.87 -11.33
CA LEU A 322 5.07 -14.21 -10.58
C LEU A 322 6.01 -15.28 -10.03
N THR A 323 7.30 -15.05 -10.13
CA THR A 323 8.33 -15.93 -9.56
C THR A 323 9.49 -15.12 -9.02
N GLU A 324 10.07 -15.61 -7.95
CA GLU A 324 11.35 -15.14 -7.41
C GLU A 324 12.10 -16.26 -6.72
N TYR A 325 13.40 -16.17 -6.72
CA TYR A 325 14.32 -17.01 -5.95
C TYR A 325 15.18 -16.08 -5.10
N VAL A 326 15.42 -16.45 -3.85
CA VAL A 326 16.23 -15.66 -2.91
C VAL A 326 17.27 -16.54 -2.26
N ILE A 327 18.51 -16.08 -2.26
CA ILE A 327 19.62 -16.60 -1.46
C ILE A 327 19.89 -15.55 -0.37
N SER A 328 20.06 -15.99 0.88
CA SER A 328 20.54 -15.17 1.99
C SER A 328 21.66 -15.91 2.71
N ARG A 329 22.88 -15.37 2.63
CA ARG A 329 24.05 -15.83 3.37
C ARG A 329 24.29 -14.92 4.55
N GLN A 330 24.67 -15.48 5.67
CA GLN A 330 25.00 -14.73 6.88
C GLN A 330 26.13 -15.43 7.64
N GLU A 331 27.18 -14.72 7.94
CA GLU A 331 28.18 -15.15 8.92
C GLU A 331 27.61 -15.02 10.32
N VAL A 332 27.68 -16.12 11.08
CA VAL A 332 27.13 -16.21 12.43
C VAL A 332 28.20 -16.72 13.40
N ARG A 333 28.03 -16.37 14.69
CA ARG A 333 28.89 -16.86 15.78
C ARG A 333 28.03 -17.34 16.93
N ARG A 334 28.49 -18.44 17.54
CA ARG A 334 28.01 -18.94 18.83
C ARG A 334 29.19 -19.35 19.70
N GLY A 335 29.43 -18.66 20.82
CA GLY A 335 30.67 -18.81 21.58
C GLY A 335 31.88 -18.49 20.71
N ASP A 336 32.78 -19.43 20.57
CA ASP A 336 33.98 -19.32 19.73
C ASP A 336 33.85 -19.96 18.34
N VAL A 337 32.67 -20.48 18.01
CA VAL A 337 32.42 -21.11 16.71
C VAL A 337 31.73 -20.15 15.77
N THR A 338 32.31 -19.97 14.59
CA THR A 338 31.76 -19.17 13.48
C THR A 338 31.39 -20.07 12.30
N ALA A 339 30.41 -19.68 11.53
CA ALA A 339 30.03 -20.30 10.25
C ALA A 339 29.40 -19.29 9.33
N GLU A 340 29.50 -19.51 8.01
CA GLU A 340 28.66 -18.88 7.01
C GLU A 340 27.49 -19.81 6.71
N LEU A 341 26.26 -19.33 6.84
CA LEU A 341 25.02 -20.09 6.63
C LEU A 341 24.26 -19.52 5.43
N GLU A 342 23.91 -20.38 4.46
CA GLU A 342 23.19 -20.03 3.26
C GLU A 342 21.75 -20.58 3.31
N ASN A 343 20.78 -19.71 3.53
CA ASN A 343 19.36 -20.04 3.42
C ASN A 343 18.83 -19.67 2.03
N THR A 344 17.98 -20.53 1.47
CA THR A 344 17.40 -20.30 0.14
C THR A 344 15.87 -20.37 0.17
N SER A 345 15.23 -19.62 -0.71
CA SER A 345 13.77 -19.69 -0.84
C SER A 345 13.31 -19.30 -2.23
N TRP A 346 12.24 -19.90 -2.70
CA TRP A 346 11.65 -19.57 -3.98
C TRP A 346 10.13 -19.68 -3.97
N GLN A 347 9.49 -19.02 -4.94
CA GLN A 347 8.05 -19.13 -5.19
C GLN A 347 7.71 -19.08 -6.66
N VAL A 348 6.57 -19.70 -6.98
CA VAL A 348 5.82 -19.49 -8.20
C VAL A 348 4.37 -19.24 -7.80
N ALA A 349 3.80 -18.13 -8.26
CA ALA A 349 2.41 -17.76 -8.07
C ALA A 349 1.75 -17.49 -9.41
N ALA A 350 0.60 -18.12 -9.66
CA ALA A 350 -0.21 -17.94 -10.86
C ALA A 350 -1.58 -17.40 -10.50
N SER A 351 -2.17 -16.61 -11.40
CA SER A 351 -3.52 -16.12 -11.24
C SER A 351 -4.31 -16.14 -12.56
N TRP A 352 -5.63 -16.22 -12.43
CA TRP A 352 -6.58 -16.21 -13.54
C TRP A 352 -7.81 -15.38 -13.16
N VAL A 353 -8.02 -14.27 -13.85
CA VAL A 353 -9.23 -13.45 -13.71
C VAL A 353 -10.35 -14.04 -14.57
N LEU A 354 -11.42 -14.50 -13.92
CA LEU A 354 -12.52 -15.24 -14.55
C LEU A 354 -13.52 -14.34 -15.29
N THR A 355 -13.60 -13.06 -14.92
CA THR A 355 -14.71 -12.15 -15.28
C THR A 355 -14.32 -11.07 -16.29
N GLY A 356 -13.17 -11.23 -16.95
CA GLY A 356 -12.72 -10.39 -18.06
C GLY A 356 -11.85 -9.20 -17.68
N GLY A 357 -11.50 -9.04 -16.41
CA GLY A 357 -10.42 -8.12 -15.96
C GLY A 357 -9.04 -8.67 -16.35
N GLU A 358 -8.02 -7.88 -16.05
CA GLU A 358 -6.63 -8.23 -16.32
C GLU A 358 -5.81 -8.05 -15.03
N PRO A 359 -5.06 -9.07 -14.60
CA PRO A 359 -4.17 -8.96 -13.46
C PRO A 359 -2.96 -8.10 -13.81
N THR A 360 -2.40 -7.46 -12.83
CA THR A 360 -1.14 -6.71 -12.94
C THR A 360 -0.32 -6.90 -11.67
N PHE A 361 0.93 -6.47 -11.70
CA PHE A 361 1.77 -6.42 -10.49
C PHE A 361 1.14 -5.56 -9.35
N ARG A 362 0.17 -4.69 -9.69
CA ARG A 362 -0.60 -3.86 -8.75
C ARG A 362 -2.03 -4.36 -8.52
N ALA A 363 -2.27 -5.66 -8.61
CA ALA A 363 -3.58 -6.30 -8.52
C ALA A 363 -4.51 -6.01 -9.71
N VAL A 364 -5.78 -6.46 -9.61
CA VAL A 364 -6.82 -6.30 -10.62
C VAL A 364 -7.57 -4.99 -10.40
N SER A 365 -7.89 -4.31 -11.51
CA SER A 365 -8.78 -3.15 -11.49
C SER A 365 -9.99 -3.46 -12.37
N PRO A 366 -11.17 -3.73 -11.77
CA PRO A 366 -12.36 -4.13 -12.52
C PRO A 366 -12.77 -3.10 -13.58
N LYS A 367 -12.97 -3.58 -14.80
CA LYS A 367 -13.52 -2.76 -15.90
C LYS A 367 -14.98 -2.38 -15.65
N LYS A 368 -15.71 -3.27 -14.95
CA LYS A 368 -17.12 -3.07 -14.52
C LYS A 368 -17.18 -3.26 -13.00
N PRO A 369 -16.99 -2.21 -12.21
CA PRO A 369 -17.09 -2.29 -10.75
C PRO A 369 -18.43 -2.85 -10.29
N PHE A 370 -18.48 -3.38 -9.06
CA PHE A 370 -19.70 -3.83 -8.43
C PHE A 370 -20.73 -2.70 -8.37
N ASP A 371 -21.89 -2.94 -8.95
CA ASP A 371 -23.04 -2.04 -8.95
C ASP A 371 -24.32 -2.88 -8.93
N ARG A 372 -25.15 -2.68 -7.91
CA ARG A 372 -26.39 -3.45 -7.72
C ARG A 372 -27.45 -3.08 -8.76
N GLU A 373 -27.52 -1.81 -9.18
CA GLU A 373 -28.49 -1.32 -10.14
C GLU A 373 -28.13 -1.78 -11.56
N ALA A 374 -26.85 -1.64 -11.92
CA ALA A 374 -26.31 -2.11 -13.20
C ALA A 374 -26.09 -3.63 -13.23
N LYS A 375 -26.31 -4.36 -12.13
CA LYS A 375 -26.10 -5.81 -11.97
C LYS A 375 -24.69 -6.25 -12.38
N THR A 376 -23.68 -5.44 -12.09
CA THR A 376 -22.27 -5.78 -12.28
C THR A 376 -21.67 -6.25 -10.96
N TRP A 377 -20.73 -7.22 -11.01
CA TRP A 377 -20.20 -7.91 -9.84
C TRP A 377 -18.72 -7.60 -9.55
N GLY A 378 -18.09 -6.72 -10.32
CA GLY A 378 -16.66 -6.56 -10.26
C GLY A 378 -15.93 -7.72 -10.93
N ASP A 379 -14.70 -8.00 -10.48
CA ASP A 379 -13.89 -9.09 -11.01
C ASP A 379 -13.57 -10.14 -9.96
N VAL A 380 -13.53 -11.41 -10.40
CA VAL A 380 -13.16 -12.57 -9.58
C VAL A 380 -11.88 -13.17 -10.17
N GLU A 381 -10.89 -13.41 -9.31
CA GLU A 381 -9.59 -13.98 -9.65
C GLU A 381 -9.35 -15.24 -8.82
N LEU A 382 -8.96 -16.33 -9.48
CA LEU A 382 -8.40 -17.51 -8.84
C LEU A 382 -6.89 -17.39 -8.81
N ALA A 383 -6.28 -17.85 -7.72
CA ALA A 383 -4.83 -17.83 -7.54
C ALA A 383 -4.34 -19.18 -7.00
N ALA A 384 -3.15 -19.57 -7.42
CA ALA A 384 -2.42 -20.71 -6.87
C ALA A 384 -0.97 -20.30 -6.64
N ARG A 385 -0.38 -20.76 -5.53
CA ARG A 385 1.01 -20.49 -5.19
C ARG A 385 1.66 -21.73 -4.61
N TYR A 386 2.94 -21.91 -4.95
CA TYR A 386 3.85 -22.81 -4.26
C TYR A 386 5.11 -22.04 -3.88
N SER A 387 5.61 -22.29 -2.69
CA SER A 387 6.86 -21.72 -2.21
C SER A 387 7.59 -22.67 -1.27
N ARG A 388 8.92 -22.63 -1.28
CA ARG A 388 9.79 -23.41 -0.39
C ARG A 388 10.88 -22.52 0.21
N LEU A 389 11.22 -22.75 1.46
CA LEU A 389 12.36 -22.17 2.15
C LEU A 389 13.18 -23.29 2.78
N GLU A 390 14.46 -23.28 2.50
CA GLU A 390 15.44 -24.24 3.02
C GLU A 390 16.46 -23.52 3.89
N ILE A 391 16.74 -24.10 5.05
CA ILE A 391 17.74 -23.67 6.00
C ILE A 391 19.02 -24.46 5.73
N ASP A 392 20.13 -23.77 5.76
CA ASP A 392 21.46 -24.39 5.64
C ASP A 392 21.60 -25.57 6.60
N ALA A 393 22.08 -26.71 6.11
CA ALA A 393 22.23 -27.92 6.89
C ALA A 393 23.23 -27.73 8.04
N ASP A 394 24.26 -26.89 7.84
CA ASP A 394 25.32 -26.62 8.84
C ASP A 394 24.78 -25.79 10.04
N THR A 395 23.56 -25.25 9.90
CA THR A 395 22.84 -24.61 11.01
C THR A 395 22.60 -25.60 12.18
N PHE A 396 22.47 -26.91 11.88
CA PHE A 396 22.04 -27.91 12.84
C PHE A 396 23.18 -28.87 13.24
N PRO A 397 23.22 -29.25 14.50
CA PRO A 397 22.40 -28.85 15.65
C PRO A 397 22.95 -27.62 16.38
N LEU A 398 24.06 -27.04 15.91
CA LEU A 398 24.83 -26.07 16.67
C LEU A 398 24.13 -24.75 16.81
N PHE A 399 23.68 -24.15 15.68
CA PHE A 399 23.11 -22.80 15.64
C PHE A 399 21.61 -22.79 15.80
N ALA A 400 20.91 -23.92 15.52
CA ALA A 400 19.47 -24.09 15.77
C ALA A 400 19.17 -25.45 16.39
N ASN A 401 18.00 -25.57 17.04
CA ASN A 401 17.56 -26.79 17.66
C ASN A 401 16.60 -27.56 16.75
N LEU A 402 16.98 -28.75 16.31
CA LEU A 402 16.17 -29.62 15.46
C LEU A 402 14.78 -29.95 16.03
N ALA A 403 14.65 -30.01 17.36
CA ALA A 403 13.40 -30.32 18.03
C ALA A 403 12.39 -29.14 18.01
N SER A 404 12.79 -27.96 17.55
CA SER A 404 11.93 -26.76 17.55
C SER A 404 12.03 -25.91 16.30
N SER A 405 13.07 -26.14 15.47
CA SER A 405 13.31 -25.41 14.23
C SER A 405 13.36 -26.40 13.06
N ALA A 406 12.49 -26.20 12.08
CA ALA A 406 12.45 -27.00 10.86
C ALA A 406 13.64 -26.67 9.95
N LYS A 407 14.11 -27.67 9.19
CA LYS A 407 15.15 -27.53 8.17
C LYS A 407 14.59 -26.94 6.88
N ALA A 408 13.35 -27.22 6.59
CA ALA A 408 12.66 -26.66 5.43
C ALA A 408 11.17 -26.46 5.73
N ALA A 409 10.56 -25.54 5.00
CA ALA A 409 9.12 -25.36 4.93
C ALA A 409 8.70 -25.27 3.46
N GLU A 410 7.66 -26.04 3.10
CA GLU A 410 7.00 -25.99 1.80
C GLU A 410 5.57 -25.54 1.99
N ALA A 411 5.17 -24.48 1.30
CA ALA A 411 3.84 -23.95 1.40
C ALA A 411 3.16 -23.87 0.03
N TRP A 412 1.95 -24.40 -0.06
CA TRP A 412 1.08 -24.19 -1.20
C TRP A 412 -0.20 -23.48 -0.76
N ALA A 413 -0.74 -22.68 -1.65
CA ALA A 413 -1.94 -21.89 -1.40
C ALA A 413 -2.88 -21.91 -2.61
N LEU A 414 -4.18 -21.91 -2.33
CA LEU A 414 -5.23 -21.63 -3.30
C LEU A 414 -6.00 -20.40 -2.81
N GLY A 415 -6.17 -19.42 -3.69
CA GLY A 415 -6.80 -18.13 -3.37
C GLY A 415 -7.98 -17.82 -4.27
N LEU A 416 -9.00 -17.19 -3.69
CA LEU A 416 -10.13 -16.58 -4.37
C LEU A 416 -10.19 -15.11 -4.00
N ASN A 417 -10.00 -14.24 -4.98
CA ASN A 417 -10.07 -12.80 -4.82
C ASN A 417 -11.32 -12.24 -5.50
N TRP A 418 -12.11 -11.49 -4.79
CA TRP A 418 -13.24 -10.75 -5.32
C TRP A 418 -12.97 -9.25 -5.23
N TYR A 419 -12.71 -8.63 -6.37
CA TYR A 419 -12.51 -7.19 -6.52
C TYR A 419 -13.85 -6.53 -6.82
N LEU A 420 -14.51 -5.98 -5.82
CA LEU A 420 -15.75 -5.24 -6.00
C LEU A 420 -15.51 -3.99 -6.87
N ASN A 421 -14.42 -3.31 -6.57
CA ASN A 421 -13.89 -2.21 -7.36
C ASN A 421 -12.38 -2.11 -7.08
N ARG A 422 -11.70 -1.08 -7.59
CA ARG A 422 -10.27 -0.88 -7.35
C ARG A 422 -9.90 -0.68 -5.88
N ASN A 423 -10.85 -0.24 -5.06
CA ASN A 423 -10.63 0.19 -3.68
C ASN A 423 -11.09 -0.85 -2.64
N VAL A 424 -12.00 -1.75 -3.03
CA VAL A 424 -12.59 -2.74 -2.12
C VAL A 424 -12.41 -4.13 -2.68
N LYS A 425 -11.80 -5.00 -1.90
CA LYS A 425 -11.64 -6.44 -2.24
C LYS A 425 -11.89 -7.34 -1.03
N VAL A 426 -12.34 -8.54 -1.32
CA VAL A 426 -12.44 -9.67 -0.40
C VAL A 426 -11.52 -10.77 -0.90
N GLN A 427 -10.77 -11.40 0.00
CA GLN A 427 -9.87 -12.51 -0.32
C GLN A 427 -10.18 -13.68 0.60
N LEU A 428 -10.07 -14.88 0.06
CA LEU A 428 -10.18 -16.14 0.80
C LEU A 428 -9.08 -17.06 0.29
N ASP A 429 -8.17 -17.46 1.17
CA ASP A 429 -7.04 -18.32 0.85
C ASP A 429 -7.08 -19.56 1.74
N TYR A 430 -6.85 -20.71 1.17
CA TYR A 430 -6.47 -21.92 1.91
C TYR A 430 -4.98 -22.15 1.70
N GLU A 431 -4.23 -22.25 2.78
CA GLU A 431 -2.79 -22.46 2.76
C GLU A 431 -2.42 -23.70 3.59
N ARG A 432 -1.51 -24.53 3.06
CA ARG A 432 -0.92 -25.66 3.79
C ARG A 432 0.59 -25.56 3.71
N THR A 433 1.24 -25.65 4.87
CA THR A 433 2.68 -25.67 5.00
C THR A 433 3.13 -27.00 5.61
N GLN A 434 4.03 -27.68 4.93
CA GLN A 434 4.70 -28.90 5.37
C GLN A 434 6.12 -28.60 5.81
N PHE A 435 6.67 -29.38 6.68
CA PHE A 435 7.97 -29.13 7.28
C PHE A 435 8.90 -30.35 7.22
N GLU A 436 10.20 -30.09 7.15
CA GLU A 436 11.24 -31.09 7.38
C GLU A 436 11.89 -30.80 8.71
N GLY A 437 11.79 -31.71 9.68
CA GLY A 437 12.26 -31.49 11.06
C GLY A 437 11.35 -30.56 11.86
N GLY A 438 11.86 -30.01 12.94
CA GLY A 438 11.15 -29.08 13.80
C GLY A 438 10.31 -29.73 14.91
N ALA A 439 10.42 -31.05 15.10
CA ALA A 439 9.91 -31.78 16.25
C ALA A 439 10.97 -32.75 16.82
N SER A 440 10.79 -33.16 18.07
CA SER A 440 11.72 -34.10 18.74
C SER A 440 11.70 -35.50 18.11
N SER A 441 10.60 -35.87 17.45
CA SER A 441 10.35 -37.16 16.82
C SER A 441 10.45 -37.13 15.28
N GLY A 442 11.00 -36.05 14.69
CA GLY A 442 11.10 -35.90 13.23
C GLY A 442 10.48 -34.61 12.74
N ASP A 443 9.53 -34.72 11.79
CA ASP A 443 8.88 -33.56 11.21
C ASP A 443 7.78 -33.04 12.15
N ARG A 444 7.67 -31.71 12.25
CA ARG A 444 6.54 -31.10 12.96
C ARG A 444 5.26 -31.28 12.16
N GLU A 445 4.13 -31.20 12.87
CA GLU A 445 2.82 -31.24 12.27
C GLU A 445 2.65 -30.18 11.18
N ASP A 446 2.01 -30.57 10.06
CA ASP A 446 1.68 -29.67 8.97
C ASP A 446 0.75 -28.55 9.45
N GLU A 447 0.98 -27.33 8.99
CA GLU A 447 0.11 -26.20 9.25
C GLU A 447 -0.91 -26.09 8.11
N SER A 448 -2.20 -26.12 8.43
CA SER A 448 -3.28 -25.82 7.51
C SER A 448 -4.08 -24.64 8.03
N VAL A 449 -4.28 -23.63 7.20
CA VAL A 449 -4.95 -22.39 7.62
C VAL A 449 -5.87 -21.85 6.53
N LEU A 450 -7.10 -21.49 6.93
CA LEU A 450 -8.00 -20.69 6.11
C LEU A 450 -7.82 -19.22 6.48
N LEU A 451 -7.37 -18.43 5.51
CA LEU A 451 -7.17 -16.99 5.66
C LEU A 451 -8.28 -16.25 4.91
N SER A 452 -8.84 -15.25 5.53
CA SER A 452 -9.80 -14.34 4.88
C SER A 452 -9.37 -12.90 5.09
N ARG A 453 -9.66 -12.03 4.12
CA ARG A 453 -9.41 -10.60 4.22
C ARG A 453 -10.54 -9.79 3.63
N PHE A 454 -10.98 -8.79 4.37
CA PHE A 454 -11.74 -7.67 3.85
C PHE A 454 -10.84 -6.44 3.82
N GLN A 455 -10.74 -5.79 2.65
CA GLN A 455 -9.89 -4.62 2.45
C GLN A 455 -10.67 -3.46 1.87
N ILE A 456 -10.43 -2.27 2.45
CA ILE A 456 -10.80 -0.98 1.86
C ILE A 456 -9.52 -0.17 1.69
N ALA A 457 -9.32 0.40 0.48
CA ALA A 457 -8.30 1.39 0.17
C ALA A 457 -8.97 2.69 -0.30
N PHE A 458 -8.35 3.83 -0.07
CA PHE A 458 -8.89 5.15 -0.47
C PHE A 458 -7.76 6.13 -0.76
#